data_c73a2eb61dff5049c6926356ac04132a
#
_entry.id   c73a2eb61dff5049c6926356ac04132a
#
_cell.length_a   1.000
_cell.length_b   1.000
_cell.length_c   1.000
_cell.angle_alpha   90.00
_cell.angle_beta   90.00
_cell.angle_gamma   90.00
#
_symmetry.space_group_name_H-M   'P 1'
#
loop_
_entity.id
_entity.type
_entity.pdbx_description
1 polymer ?
#
loop_
_entity_poly.entity_id
_entity_poly.type
_entity_poly.pdbx_seq_one_letter_code
_entity_poly.pdbx_strand_id
1 'polypeptide(L)'
;MANTSRLPTSCVIPTGGISTGSRRPAVVAFGCSTDGSRGSRRSGVGLVLCRSSSTAGAGGGRKMEDYNTAMKNMMRNPYEYHHDLGMNYAVITDNLIVGSQPQKPEDINHLKNEEKVAYILCLQQDKDIEYWGIDFQAIVSRCKDLGIQHIRRPAVDFDPDSLRSQLPKAVSALEWAISQCKGRVYVHCTAGLGRAPAVAITYMYWFNNMDLNTAYDKLTSIRPCGPNKRAIRAATYDLAKNDPWKEPFENLPEHAFEGIADWERKLIQERVRALREA
;
A
#
# COMPACT_ATOMS: atom_id res chain seq x y z
N MET A 1 6.11 -42.74 12.65
CA MET A 1 5.10 -42.18 11.70
C MET A 1 5.57 -40.78 11.39
N ALA A 2 6.16 -40.56 10.21
CA ALA A 2 6.78 -39.32 9.81
C ALA A 2 5.73 -38.42 9.14
N ASN A 3 5.48 -37.26 9.71
CA ASN A 3 4.55 -36.27 9.19
C ASN A 3 5.34 -35.30 8.31
N THR A 4 5.28 -35.48 7.00
CA THR A 4 5.94 -34.63 6.01
C THR A 4 5.06 -33.40 5.79
N SER A 5 5.44 -32.27 6.39
CA SER A 5 4.85 -30.94 6.10
C SER A 5 5.27 -30.50 4.68
N ARG A 6 4.30 -30.45 3.76
CA ARG A 6 4.46 -29.88 2.42
C ARG A 6 4.61 -28.37 2.51
N LEU A 7 5.68 -27.84 1.95
CA LEU A 7 5.85 -26.41 1.69
C LEU A 7 4.81 -25.93 0.67
N PRO A 8 4.22 -24.73 0.82
CA PRO A 8 3.28 -24.19 -0.16
C PRO A 8 4.02 -23.86 -1.47
N THR A 9 3.53 -24.44 -2.54
CA THR A 9 3.95 -24.19 -3.93
C THR A 9 3.66 -22.74 -4.29
N SER A 10 4.59 -22.07 -4.98
CA SER A 10 4.42 -20.72 -5.55
C SER A 10 3.11 -20.63 -6.32
N CYS A 11 2.30 -19.61 -6.04
CA CYS A 11 1.11 -19.31 -6.82
C CYS A 11 1.52 -18.84 -8.22
N VAL A 12 1.46 -19.73 -9.20
CA VAL A 12 1.54 -19.39 -10.62
C VAL A 12 0.11 -19.23 -11.13
N ILE A 13 -0.23 -18.01 -11.54
CA ILE A 13 -1.52 -17.73 -12.20
C ILE A 13 -1.43 -18.29 -13.62
N PRO A 14 -2.37 -19.14 -14.08
CA PRO A 14 -2.36 -19.62 -15.47
C PRO A 14 -2.63 -18.45 -16.42
N THR A 15 -1.73 -18.21 -17.35
CA THR A 15 -1.92 -17.28 -18.48
C THR A 15 -2.90 -17.91 -19.46
N GLY A 16 -4.17 -17.51 -19.38
CA GLY A 16 -5.19 -17.84 -20.37
C GLY A 16 -4.90 -17.13 -21.69
N GLY A 17 -5.03 -17.90 -22.79
CA GLY A 17 -4.69 -17.54 -24.15
C GLY A 17 -5.37 -16.27 -24.67
N ILE A 18 -4.62 -15.54 -25.47
CA ILE A 18 -4.92 -14.27 -26.10
C ILE A 18 -5.99 -14.46 -27.19
N SER A 19 -7.13 -13.78 -27.04
CA SER A 19 -8.02 -13.44 -28.14
C SER A 19 -7.84 -11.96 -28.46
N THR A 20 -7.46 -11.66 -29.69
CA THR A 20 -7.19 -10.33 -30.23
C THR A 20 -8.46 -9.52 -30.38
N GLY A 21 -8.62 -8.49 -29.53
CA GLY A 21 -9.67 -7.49 -29.64
C GLY A 21 -9.17 -6.15 -29.12
N SER A 22 -8.63 -5.33 -30.03
CA SER A 22 -8.10 -3.99 -29.78
C SER A 22 -9.15 -3.04 -29.23
N ARG A 23 -9.02 -2.65 -27.94
CA ARG A 23 -9.46 -1.31 -27.44
C ARG A 23 -8.47 -0.85 -26.38
N ARG A 24 -7.74 0.22 -26.70
CA ARG A 24 -6.78 0.87 -25.82
C ARG A 24 -7.53 1.69 -24.75
N PRO A 25 -7.16 1.64 -23.46
CA PRO A 25 -7.59 2.63 -22.49
C PRO A 25 -6.84 3.95 -22.74
N ALA A 26 -7.57 5.06 -22.69
CA ALA A 26 -7.05 6.40 -22.89
C ALA A 26 -6.11 6.79 -21.73
N VAL A 27 -4.84 6.99 -22.06
CA VAL A 27 -3.83 7.59 -21.18
C VAL A 27 -4.03 9.11 -21.24
N VAL A 28 -4.38 9.73 -20.12
CA VAL A 28 -4.37 11.18 -19.98
C VAL A 28 -2.99 11.59 -19.47
N ALA A 29 -2.16 12.11 -20.38
CA ALA A 29 -0.90 12.75 -20.05
C ALA A 29 -1.15 14.19 -19.57
N PHE A 30 -0.53 14.59 -18.47
CA PHE A 30 -0.40 15.99 -18.10
C PHE A 30 0.54 16.66 -19.11
N GLY A 31 0.00 17.58 -19.92
CA GLY A 31 0.77 18.37 -20.83
C GLY A 31 1.47 19.52 -20.10
N CYS A 32 2.79 19.42 -20.01
CA CYS A 32 3.62 20.62 -19.92
C CYS A 32 4.12 20.89 -21.34
N SER A 33 3.73 22.03 -21.90
CA SER A 33 4.15 22.44 -23.24
C SER A 33 5.60 22.88 -23.19
N THR A 34 6.49 22.14 -23.80
CA THR A 34 7.71 22.66 -24.44
C THR A 34 8.05 21.80 -25.65
N ASP A 35 8.33 22.49 -26.72
CA ASP A 35 8.58 22.05 -28.07
C ASP A 35 9.81 21.13 -28.22
N GLY A 36 9.73 20.18 -29.17
CA GLY A 36 10.92 19.72 -29.90
C GLY A 36 11.49 18.32 -29.64
N SER A 37 11.30 17.44 -30.64
CA SER A 37 12.15 16.34 -31.14
C SER A 37 12.17 14.96 -30.51
N ARG A 38 11.65 14.03 -31.33
CA ARG A 38 12.03 12.63 -31.62
C ARG A 38 12.57 11.70 -30.53
N GLY A 39 11.81 10.63 -30.30
CA GLY A 39 12.37 9.26 -30.29
C GLY A 39 12.45 8.59 -28.91
N SER A 40 11.68 7.59 -28.73
CA SER A 40 11.86 6.36 -27.96
C SER A 40 10.60 5.98 -27.18
N ARG A 41 10.00 4.87 -27.58
CA ARG A 41 8.85 4.26 -26.88
C ARG A 41 9.35 3.63 -25.59
N ARG A 42 9.05 4.23 -24.45
CA ARG A 42 9.10 3.57 -23.14
C ARG A 42 7.68 3.26 -22.70
N SER A 43 7.42 1.99 -22.39
CA SER A 43 6.20 1.52 -21.75
C SER A 43 6.11 2.16 -20.35
N GLY A 44 5.34 3.24 -20.25
CA GLY A 44 5.08 3.92 -18.98
C GLY A 44 4.00 3.16 -18.19
N VAL A 45 4.35 2.62 -17.03
CA VAL A 45 3.40 2.18 -16.02
C VAL A 45 2.82 3.47 -15.42
N GLY A 46 1.56 3.77 -15.73
CA GLY A 46 0.92 5.04 -15.35
C GLY A 46 0.13 4.94 -14.05
N LEU A 47 0.11 6.04 -13.30
CA LEU A 47 -0.81 6.25 -12.18
C LEU A 47 -2.26 6.21 -12.71
N VAL A 48 -3.12 5.35 -12.14
CA VAL A 48 -4.53 5.27 -12.53
C VAL A 48 -5.36 6.24 -11.67
N LEU A 49 -6.06 7.16 -12.32
CA LEU A 49 -6.99 8.10 -11.70
C LEU A 49 -8.43 7.71 -12.04
N CYS A 50 -9.23 7.43 -11.04
CA CYS A 50 -10.67 7.29 -11.18
C CYS A 50 -11.33 8.67 -11.00
N ARG A 51 -11.71 9.33 -12.11
CA ARG A 51 -12.39 10.62 -12.03
C ARG A 51 -13.80 10.47 -11.48
N SER A 52 -14.09 11.18 -10.40
CA SER A 52 -15.45 11.45 -9.94
C SER A 52 -15.84 12.87 -10.29
N SER A 53 -16.99 13.05 -10.96
CA SER A 53 -17.62 14.36 -11.12
C SER A 53 -18.33 14.71 -9.81
N SER A 54 -17.61 15.29 -8.85
CA SER A 54 -18.21 15.88 -7.65
C SER A 54 -17.89 17.37 -7.63
N THR A 55 -18.93 18.20 -7.54
CA THR A 55 -18.84 19.62 -7.27
C THR A 55 -18.30 19.81 -5.85
N ALA A 56 -17.02 20.15 -5.73
CA ALA A 56 -16.40 20.47 -4.45
C ALA A 56 -17.02 21.75 -3.90
N GLY A 57 -17.79 21.65 -2.81
CA GLY A 57 -18.23 22.80 -2.03
C GLY A 57 -17.01 23.49 -1.38
N ALA A 58 -17.10 24.78 -1.09
CA ALA A 58 -16.03 25.64 -0.56
C ALA A 58 -15.30 25.11 0.71
N GLY A 59 -15.87 24.13 1.43
CA GLY A 59 -15.25 23.48 2.58
C GLY A 59 -14.23 22.39 2.23
N GLY A 60 -14.30 21.79 1.04
CA GLY A 60 -13.40 20.68 0.63
C GLY A 60 -11.98 21.16 0.31
N GLY A 61 -11.84 22.34 -0.29
CA GLY A 61 -10.54 22.91 -0.64
C GLY A 61 -9.67 23.19 0.59
N ARG A 62 -10.23 23.76 1.66
CA ARG A 62 -9.51 24.06 2.90
C ARG A 62 -9.03 22.79 3.61
N LYS A 63 -9.87 21.76 3.71
CA LYS A 63 -9.49 20.46 4.29
C LYS A 63 -8.30 19.82 3.56
N MET A 64 -8.30 19.91 2.25
CA MET A 64 -7.23 19.38 1.41
C MET A 64 -5.92 20.16 1.61
N GLU A 65 -5.98 21.48 1.69
CA GLU A 65 -4.83 22.33 1.96
C GLU A 65 -4.24 22.07 3.35
N ASP A 66 -5.09 21.99 4.38
CA ASP A 66 -4.68 21.67 5.76
C ASP A 66 -3.99 20.27 5.82
N TYR A 67 -4.56 19.28 5.14
CA TYR A 67 -3.99 17.93 5.07
C TYR A 67 -2.63 17.91 4.36
N ASN A 68 -2.51 18.59 3.21
CA ASN A 68 -1.27 18.66 2.45
C ASN A 68 -0.19 19.44 3.21
N THR A 69 -0.57 20.49 3.94
CA THR A 69 0.33 21.23 4.83
C THR A 69 0.85 20.35 5.97
N ALA A 70 -0.03 19.58 6.62
CA ALA A 70 0.38 18.63 7.65
C ALA A 70 1.34 17.57 7.08
N MET A 71 1.04 17.03 5.90
CA MET A 71 1.88 16.05 5.22
C MET A 71 3.29 16.58 4.91
N LYS A 72 3.40 17.82 4.41
CA LYS A 72 4.69 18.47 4.16
C LYS A 72 5.47 18.69 5.45
N ASN A 73 4.82 19.22 6.49
CA ASN A 73 5.48 19.61 7.73
C ASN A 73 5.86 18.40 8.61
N MET A 74 4.98 17.43 8.77
CA MET A 74 5.16 16.29 9.69
C MET A 74 5.90 15.13 9.03
N MET A 75 5.63 14.85 7.76
CA MET A 75 6.21 13.70 7.05
C MET A 75 7.34 14.08 6.08
N ARG A 76 7.60 15.37 5.89
CA ARG A 76 8.53 15.90 4.86
C ARG A 76 8.23 15.33 3.47
N ASN A 77 6.95 15.01 3.21
CA ASN A 77 6.50 14.43 1.97
C ASN A 77 6.15 15.55 0.97
N PRO A 78 6.84 15.66 -0.16
CA PRO A 78 6.61 16.74 -1.14
C PRO A 78 5.35 16.52 -1.98
N TYR A 79 4.75 15.33 -1.94
CA TYR A 79 3.61 14.98 -2.77
C TYR A 79 2.29 15.47 -2.15
N GLU A 80 1.34 15.84 -3.00
CA GLU A 80 0.04 16.35 -2.60
C GLU A 80 -1.07 15.32 -2.83
N TYR A 81 -2.05 15.33 -1.93
CA TYR A 81 -3.28 14.55 -2.07
C TYR A 81 -4.40 15.43 -2.60
N HIS A 82 -5.06 14.96 -3.65
CA HIS A 82 -6.19 15.62 -4.30
C HIS A 82 -7.44 14.76 -4.12
N HIS A 83 -8.19 15.03 -3.04
CA HIS A 83 -9.41 14.31 -2.72
C HIS A 83 -10.51 14.50 -3.78
N ASP A 84 -10.59 15.68 -4.35
CA ASP A 84 -11.53 16.09 -5.39
C ASP A 84 -11.36 15.33 -6.72
N LEU A 85 -10.17 14.79 -6.96
CA LEU A 85 -9.90 13.97 -8.14
C LEU A 85 -10.35 12.51 -7.99
N GLY A 86 -10.84 12.11 -6.82
CA GLY A 86 -11.27 10.75 -6.55
C GLY A 86 -10.16 9.80 -6.14
N MET A 87 -10.48 8.49 -6.15
CA MET A 87 -9.54 7.44 -5.81
C MET A 87 -8.42 7.35 -6.86
N ASN A 88 -7.17 7.22 -6.38
CA ASN A 88 -6.00 7.00 -7.22
C ASN A 88 -5.16 5.83 -6.69
N TYR A 89 -4.50 5.10 -7.57
CA TYR A 89 -3.69 3.94 -7.17
C TYR A 89 -2.63 3.59 -8.22
N ALA A 90 -1.73 2.69 -7.83
CA ALA A 90 -0.76 2.08 -8.72
C ALA A 90 -0.67 0.58 -8.46
N VAL A 91 -0.51 -0.22 -9.52
CA VAL A 91 -0.22 -1.65 -9.44
C VAL A 91 1.27 -1.81 -9.19
N ILE A 92 1.63 -2.35 -8.03
CA ILE A 92 3.03 -2.49 -7.60
C ILE A 92 3.61 -3.84 -8.04
N THR A 93 2.79 -4.90 -7.91
CA THR A 93 3.09 -6.25 -8.39
C THR A 93 1.81 -6.87 -8.92
N ASP A 94 1.88 -8.06 -9.51
CA ASP A 94 0.71 -8.76 -10.07
C ASP A 94 -0.41 -8.98 -9.05
N ASN A 95 -0.08 -9.04 -7.75
CA ASN A 95 -1.01 -9.32 -6.67
C ASN A 95 -1.18 -8.17 -5.66
N LEU A 96 -0.49 -7.03 -5.84
CA LEU A 96 -0.46 -5.93 -4.89
C LEU A 96 -0.70 -4.57 -5.55
N ILE A 97 -1.70 -3.86 -5.07
CA ILE A 97 -2.07 -2.50 -5.47
C ILE A 97 -1.95 -1.59 -4.24
N VAL A 98 -1.40 -0.39 -4.43
CA VAL A 98 -1.31 0.64 -3.39
C VAL A 98 -2.02 1.91 -3.85
N GLY A 99 -2.91 2.44 -3.03
CA GLY A 99 -3.69 3.61 -3.41
C GLY A 99 -4.20 4.47 -2.26
N SER A 100 -4.98 5.49 -2.66
CA SER A 100 -5.74 6.35 -1.76
C SER A 100 -7.04 5.67 -1.33
N GLN A 101 -7.76 6.31 -0.41
CA GLN A 101 -9.04 5.81 0.07
C GLN A 101 -10.10 5.69 -1.05
N PRO A 102 -10.86 4.59 -1.14
CA PRO A 102 -12.11 4.57 -1.88
C PRO A 102 -13.07 5.59 -1.26
N GLN A 103 -13.78 6.34 -2.10
CA GLN A 103 -14.65 7.43 -1.63
C GLN A 103 -16.13 7.08 -1.73
N LYS A 104 -16.47 6.12 -2.58
CA LYS A 104 -17.84 5.72 -2.89
C LYS A 104 -17.93 4.26 -3.34
N PRO A 105 -19.11 3.63 -3.30
CA PRO A 105 -19.32 2.23 -3.72
C PRO A 105 -18.86 1.92 -5.15
N GLU A 106 -18.89 2.91 -6.06
CA GLU A 106 -18.44 2.76 -7.45
C GLU A 106 -16.93 2.49 -7.54
N ASP A 107 -16.14 3.03 -6.61
CA ASP A 107 -14.71 2.74 -6.54
C ASP A 107 -14.47 1.27 -6.22
N ILE A 108 -15.32 0.67 -5.38
CA ILE A 108 -15.27 -0.76 -5.06
C ILE A 108 -15.68 -1.61 -6.27
N ASN A 109 -16.68 -1.16 -7.05
CA ASN A 109 -17.04 -1.81 -8.31
C ASN A 109 -15.84 -1.82 -9.27
N HIS A 110 -15.16 -0.69 -9.42
CA HIS A 110 -13.99 -0.55 -10.26
C HIS A 110 -12.86 -1.50 -9.80
N LEU A 111 -12.52 -1.49 -8.51
CA LEU A 111 -11.48 -2.38 -7.96
C LEU A 111 -11.81 -3.86 -8.19
N LYS A 112 -13.09 -4.25 -8.09
CA LYS A 112 -13.51 -5.62 -8.37
C LYS A 112 -13.42 -5.98 -9.84
N ASN A 113 -13.99 -5.14 -10.70
CA ASN A 113 -14.25 -5.50 -12.10
C ASN A 113 -13.00 -5.32 -12.97
N GLU A 114 -12.25 -4.23 -12.77
CA GLU A 114 -11.08 -3.91 -13.57
C GLU A 114 -9.80 -4.52 -12.97
N GLU A 115 -9.63 -4.37 -11.66
CA GLU A 115 -8.37 -4.77 -10.99
C GLU A 115 -8.41 -6.17 -10.37
N LYS A 116 -9.57 -6.85 -10.38
CA LYS A 116 -9.74 -8.21 -9.82
C LYS A 116 -9.34 -8.28 -8.33
N VAL A 117 -9.64 -7.21 -7.59
CA VAL A 117 -9.38 -7.14 -6.16
C VAL A 117 -10.28 -8.13 -5.41
N ALA A 118 -9.67 -8.92 -4.54
CA ALA A 118 -10.36 -9.85 -3.64
C ALA A 118 -10.25 -9.43 -2.16
N TYR A 119 -9.26 -8.60 -1.83
CA TYR A 119 -9.00 -8.13 -0.48
C TYR A 119 -8.69 -6.64 -0.47
N ILE A 120 -9.23 -5.91 0.51
CA ILE A 120 -8.87 -4.52 0.80
C ILE A 120 -8.28 -4.48 2.19
N LEU A 121 -7.07 -3.91 2.32
CA LEU A 121 -6.43 -3.61 3.59
C LEU A 121 -6.46 -2.10 3.84
N CYS A 122 -7.28 -1.68 4.79
CA CYS A 122 -7.47 -0.29 5.19
C CYS A 122 -6.63 0.05 6.42
N LEU A 123 -5.82 1.10 6.33
CA LEU A 123 -4.96 1.59 7.41
C LEU A 123 -5.51 2.83 8.11
N GLN A 124 -6.73 3.26 7.78
CA GLN A 124 -7.34 4.46 8.33
C GLN A 124 -7.94 4.21 9.71
N GLN A 125 -7.86 5.24 10.56
CA GLN A 125 -8.66 5.37 11.77
C GLN A 125 -10.05 5.94 11.43
N ASP A 126 -11.00 5.86 12.36
CA ASP A 126 -12.34 6.42 12.15
C ASP A 126 -12.28 7.93 11.92
N LYS A 127 -11.46 8.64 12.68
CA LYS A 127 -11.24 10.09 12.50
C LYS A 127 -10.76 10.48 11.10
N ASP A 128 -9.99 9.62 10.41
CA ASP A 128 -9.52 9.88 9.04
C ASP A 128 -10.70 9.81 8.07
N ILE A 129 -11.59 8.84 8.27
CA ILE A 129 -12.77 8.60 7.45
C ILE A 129 -13.80 9.73 7.65
N GLU A 130 -14.06 10.08 8.91
CA GLU A 130 -14.95 11.18 9.31
C GLU A 130 -14.47 12.53 8.79
N TYR A 131 -13.15 12.79 8.85
CA TYR A 131 -12.56 14.04 8.35
C TYR A 131 -12.91 14.30 6.88
N TRP A 132 -12.89 13.23 6.06
CA TRP A 132 -13.22 13.33 4.64
C TRP A 132 -14.70 13.15 4.32
N GLY A 133 -15.53 12.79 5.31
CA GLY A 133 -16.98 12.61 5.15
C GLY A 133 -17.34 11.39 4.29
N ILE A 134 -16.53 10.32 4.35
CA ILE A 134 -16.77 9.10 3.59
C ILE A 134 -17.80 8.24 4.31
N ASP A 135 -18.82 7.78 3.57
CA ASP A 135 -19.74 6.75 4.06
C ASP A 135 -19.03 5.38 4.06
N PHE A 136 -18.33 5.13 5.17
CA PHE A 136 -17.58 3.89 5.35
C PHE A 136 -18.47 2.64 5.37
N GLN A 137 -19.69 2.76 5.87
CA GLN A 137 -20.62 1.63 5.91
C GLN A 137 -21.07 1.24 4.52
N ALA A 138 -21.32 2.21 3.64
CA ALA A 138 -21.62 1.95 2.23
C ALA A 138 -20.44 1.26 1.51
N ILE A 139 -19.20 1.68 1.80
CA ILE A 139 -17.98 1.05 1.25
C ILE A 139 -17.88 -0.41 1.70
N VAL A 140 -18.01 -0.67 3.01
CA VAL A 140 -17.88 -2.04 3.57
C VAL A 140 -19.02 -2.93 3.10
N SER A 141 -20.27 -2.42 3.05
CA SER A 141 -21.41 -3.15 2.50
C SER A 141 -21.17 -3.54 1.05
N ARG A 142 -20.66 -2.60 0.24
CA ARG A 142 -20.37 -2.90 -1.17
C ARG A 142 -19.25 -3.92 -1.34
N CYS A 143 -18.23 -3.89 -0.50
CA CYS A 143 -17.20 -4.94 -0.46
C CYS A 143 -17.84 -6.32 -0.22
N LYS A 144 -18.73 -6.41 0.76
CA LYS A 144 -19.46 -7.66 1.09
C LYS A 144 -20.28 -8.17 -0.08
N ASP A 145 -21.06 -7.29 -0.73
CA ASP A 145 -21.91 -7.64 -1.88
C ASP A 145 -21.09 -8.23 -3.04
N LEU A 146 -19.87 -7.74 -3.24
CA LEU A 146 -18.98 -8.18 -4.31
C LEU A 146 -18.01 -9.29 -3.89
N GLY A 147 -18.13 -9.82 -2.67
CA GLY A 147 -17.24 -10.85 -2.16
C GLY A 147 -15.79 -10.39 -2.01
N ILE A 148 -15.58 -9.09 -1.72
CA ILE A 148 -14.28 -8.54 -1.35
C ILE A 148 -14.16 -8.57 0.17
N GLN A 149 -13.10 -9.18 0.69
CA GLN A 149 -12.85 -9.16 2.12
C GLN A 149 -12.17 -7.84 2.53
N HIS A 150 -12.84 -7.06 3.35
CA HIS A 150 -12.33 -5.80 3.89
C HIS A 150 -11.69 -6.02 5.26
N ILE A 151 -10.40 -5.69 5.37
CA ILE A 151 -9.58 -5.87 6.57
C ILE A 151 -9.12 -4.49 7.06
N ARG A 152 -9.28 -4.20 8.36
CA ARG A 152 -8.75 -2.96 8.95
C ARG A 152 -7.57 -3.25 9.87
N ARG A 153 -6.50 -2.48 9.69
CA ARG A 153 -5.32 -2.43 10.57
C ARG A 153 -4.90 -0.96 10.72
N PRO A 154 -5.65 -0.20 11.54
CA PRO A 154 -5.47 1.25 11.61
C PRO A 154 -4.12 1.63 12.22
N ALA A 155 -3.48 2.64 11.63
CA ALA A 155 -2.34 3.36 12.18
C ALA A 155 -2.66 4.85 12.19
N VAL A 156 -2.17 5.59 13.18
CA VAL A 156 -2.36 7.04 13.27
C VAL A 156 -1.66 7.72 12.08
N ASP A 157 -2.34 8.64 11.41
CA ASP A 157 -1.72 9.38 10.31
C ASP A 157 -0.66 10.36 10.85
N PHE A 158 0.39 10.56 10.08
CA PHE A 158 1.53 11.42 10.43
C PHE A 158 2.31 11.00 11.70
N ASP A 159 2.10 9.79 12.21
CA ASP A 159 2.75 9.28 13.41
C ASP A 159 3.67 8.08 13.07
N PRO A 160 5.00 8.29 13.03
CA PRO A 160 5.95 7.23 12.76
C PRO A 160 5.98 6.11 13.80
N ASP A 161 5.69 6.42 15.07
CA ASP A 161 5.74 5.43 16.15
C ASP A 161 4.48 4.55 16.12
N SER A 162 3.32 5.14 15.83
CA SER A 162 2.12 4.36 15.52
C SER A 162 2.35 3.46 14.30
N LEU A 163 2.96 3.98 13.23
CA LEU A 163 3.29 3.18 12.06
C LEU A 163 4.23 2.03 12.41
N ARG A 164 5.33 2.29 13.15
CA ARG A 164 6.28 1.29 13.66
C ARG A 164 5.56 0.14 14.38
N SER A 165 4.67 0.47 15.31
CA SER A 165 3.95 -0.52 16.12
C SER A 165 2.90 -1.32 15.34
N GLN A 166 2.28 -0.72 14.30
CA GLN A 166 1.22 -1.36 13.52
C GLN A 166 1.71 -2.12 12.29
N LEU A 167 2.93 -1.83 11.78
CA LEU A 167 3.51 -2.51 10.61
C LEU A 167 3.46 -4.05 10.72
N PRO A 168 3.86 -4.70 11.84
CA PRO A 168 3.82 -6.15 11.93
C PRO A 168 2.43 -6.75 11.71
N LYS A 169 1.39 -6.14 12.31
CA LYS A 169 0.00 -6.59 12.17
C LYS A 169 -0.56 -6.33 10.78
N ALA A 170 -0.23 -5.17 10.19
CA ALA A 170 -0.67 -4.82 8.84
C ALA A 170 -0.01 -5.72 7.78
N VAL A 171 1.28 -5.98 7.91
CA VAL A 171 2.01 -6.89 7.00
C VAL A 171 1.56 -8.34 7.18
N SER A 172 1.24 -8.78 8.41
CA SER A 172 0.64 -10.09 8.65
C SER A 172 -0.68 -10.27 7.90
N ALA A 173 -1.56 -9.26 7.95
CA ALA A 173 -2.83 -9.27 7.21
C ALA A 173 -2.62 -9.24 5.69
N LEU A 174 -1.67 -8.45 5.21
CA LEU A 174 -1.33 -8.37 3.78
C LEU A 174 -0.79 -9.69 3.25
N GLU A 175 0.17 -10.28 3.94
CA GLU A 175 0.77 -11.57 3.56
C GLU A 175 -0.27 -12.68 3.58
N TRP A 176 -1.15 -12.71 4.59
CA TRP A 176 -2.25 -13.65 4.61
C TRP A 176 -3.17 -13.47 3.40
N ALA A 177 -3.60 -12.25 3.09
CA ALA A 177 -4.49 -11.98 1.96
C ALA A 177 -3.86 -12.40 0.62
N ILE A 178 -2.57 -12.10 0.41
CA ILE A 178 -1.83 -12.50 -0.79
C ILE A 178 -1.71 -14.03 -0.87
N SER A 179 -1.45 -14.73 0.25
CA SER A 179 -1.31 -16.18 0.29
C SER A 179 -2.58 -16.95 -0.05
N GLN A 180 -3.76 -16.30 0.01
CA GLN A 180 -5.02 -16.92 -0.38
C GLN A 180 -5.18 -17.10 -1.89
N CYS A 181 -4.40 -16.40 -2.72
CA CYS A 181 -4.42 -16.50 -4.18
C CYS A 181 -5.81 -16.31 -4.83
N LYS A 182 -6.71 -15.54 -4.19
CA LYS A 182 -8.09 -15.31 -4.68
C LYS A 182 -8.23 -14.11 -5.61
N GLY A 183 -7.17 -13.31 -5.75
CA GLY A 183 -7.14 -12.07 -6.52
C GLY A 183 -6.13 -11.09 -5.92
N ARG A 184 -6.12 -9.86 -6.44
CA ARG A 184 -5.23 -8.79 -5.96
C ARG A 184 -5.65 -8.27 -4.58
N VAL A 185 -4.67 -7.76 -3.85
CA VAL A 185 -4.88 -7.05 -2.59
C VAL A 185 -4.70 -5.55 -2.82
N TYR A 186 -5.71 -4.76 -2.45
CA TYR A 186 -5.66 -3.31 -2.45
C TYR A 186 -5.31 -2.79 -1.06
N VAL A 187 -4.15 -2.16 -0.92
CA VAL A 187 -3.71 -1.55 0.34
C VAL A 187 -3.88 -0.05 0.25
N HIS A 188 -4.62 0.53 1.18
CA HIS A 188 -4.83 1.97 1.20
C HIS A 188 -4.73 2.60 2.60
N CYS A 189 -4.45 3.89 2.61
CA CYS A 189 -4.69 4.80 3.72
C CYS A 189 -5.55 5.97 3.21
N THR A 190 -5.36 7.18 3.68
CA THR A 190 -6.06 8.36 3.14
C THR A 190 -5.56 8.72 1.74
N ALA A 191 -4.32 9.18 1.64
CA ALA A 191 -3.72 9.65 0.38
C ALA A 191 -3.01 8.54 -0.42
N GLY A 192 -2.66 7.41 0.23
CA GLY A 192 -1.82 6.39 -0.38
C GLY A 192 -0.37 6.83 -0.57
N LEU A 193 0.13 7.77 0.25
CA LEU A 193 1.45 8.39 0.12
C LEU A 193 2.40 8.10 1.29
N GLY A 194 1.89 7.62 2.44
CA GLY A 194 2.70 7.33 3.64
C GLY A 194 2.49 5.92 4.16
N ARG A 195 1.40 5.68 4.91
CA ARG A 195 1.11 4.41 5.61
C ARG A 195 0.99 3.21 4.67
N ALA A 196 0.18 3.31 3.61
CA ALA A 196 -0.03 2.20 2.68
C ALA A 196 1.24 1.82 1.89
N PRO A 197 2.01 2.77 1.32
CA PRO A 197 3.30 2.45 0.74
C PRO A 197 4.27 1.81 1.73
N ALA A 198 4.31 2.28 2.99
CA ALA A 198 5.18 1.69 4.01
C ALA A 198 4.86 0.21 4.26
N VAL A 199 3.57 -0.17 4.37
CA VAL A 199 3.15 -1.56 4.53
C VAL A 199 3.55 -2.41 3.32
N ALA A 200 3.36 -1.91 2.11
CA ALA A 200 3.73 -2.61 0.88
C ALA A 200 5.24 -2.81 0.75
N ILE A 201 6.05 -1.77 1.05
CA ILE A 201 7.52 -1.86 1.06
C ILE A 201 7.97 -2.86 2.11
N THR A 202 7.40 -2.79 3.32
CA THR A 202 7.75 -3.71 4.41
C THR A 202 7.43 -5.15 4.05
N TYR A 203 6.29 -5.41 3.38
CA TYR A 203 5.96 -6.73 2.86
C TYR A 203 7.01 -7.22 1.85
N MET A 204 7.39 -6.40 0.86
CA MET A 204 8.42 -6.77 -0.11
C MET A 204 9.78 -7.02 0.55
N TYR A 205 10.12 -6.24 1.56
CA TYR A 205 11.36 -6.37 2.32
C TYR A 205 11.39 -7.64 3.17
N TRP A 206 10.32 -7.97 3.90
CA TRP A 206 10.31 -9.13 4.79
C TRP A 206 9.99 -10.45 4.07
N PHE A 207 9.16 -10.43 3.02
CA PHE A 207 8.63 -11.64 2.39
C PHE A 207 9.10 -11.90 0.96
N ASN A 208 9.54 -10.88 0.20
CA ASN A 208 9.94 -11.04 -1.20
C ASN A 208 11.47 -11.01 -1.40
N ASN A 209 12.24 -11.24 -0.35
CA ASN A 209 13.70 -11.31 -0.38
C ASN A 209 14.40 -10.08 -0.97
N MET A 210 13.82 -8.90 -0.81
CA MET A 210 14.42 -7.62 -1.17
C MET A 210 15.12 -7.01 0.05
N ASP A 211 16.15 -6.19 -0.16
CA ASP A 211 16.57 -5.21 0.84
C ASP A 211 15.62 -4.02 0.87
N LEU A 212 15.69 -3.21 1.93
CA LEU A 212 14.76 -2.11 2.12
C LEU A 212 14.86 -1.05 1.01
N ASN A 213 16.08 -0.73 0.57
CA ASN A 213 16.30 0.29 -0.45
C ASN A 213 15.73 -0.17 -1.79
N THR A 214 16.00 -1.40 -2.21
CA THR A 214 15.44 -2.01 -3.43
C THR A 214 13.90 -2.02 -3.40
N ALA A 215 13.29 -2.41 -2.28
CA ALA A 215 11.83 -2.42 -2.13
C ALA A 215 11.26 -0.99 -2.17
N TYR A 216 11.94 -0.04 -1.54
CA TYR A 216 11.58 1.38 -1.52
C TYR A 216 11.63 1.99 -2.93
N ASP A 217 12.75 1.85 -3.62
CA ASP A 217 12.97 2.41 -4.95
C ASP A 217 12.02 1.80 -5.98
N LYS A 218 11.77 0.48 -5.90
CA LYS A 218 10.79 -0.20 -6.73
C LYS A 218 9.40 0.42 -6.58
N LEU A 219 8.91 0.62 -5.36
CA LEU A 219 7.58 1.16 -5.15
C LEU A 219 7.51 2.64 -5.54
N THR A 220 8.48 3.46 -5.13
CA THR A 220 8.46 4.91 -5.37
C THR A 220 8.66 5.28 -6.83
N SER A 221 9.34 4.43 -7.61
CA SER A 221 9.44 4.61 -9.07
C SER A 221 8.12 4.39 -9.80
N ILE A 222 7.23 3.57 -9.25
CA ILE A 222 5.90 3.27 -9.83
C ILE A 222 4.86 4.27 -9.30
N ARG A 223 4.88 4.54 -7.99
CA ARG A 223 4.00 5.46 -7.31
C ARG A 223 4.81 6.53 -6.58
N PRO A 224 4.81 7.79 -7.03
CA PRO A 224 5.43 8.89 -6.31
C PRO A 224 4.82 9.02 -4.92
N CYS A 225 5.63 8.78 -3.87
CA CYS A 225 5.20 8.80 -2.46
C CYS A 225 6.42 8.89 -1.53
N GLY A 226 6.18 9.24 -0.26
CA GLY A 226 7.23 9.44 0.75
C GLY A 226 6.99 8.63 2.04
N PRO A 227 7.03 7.28 2.00
CA PRO A 227 6.86 6.48 3.21
C PRO A 227 8.06 6.60 4.16
N ASN A 228 7.80 6.46 5.46
CA ASN A 228 8.82 6.62 6.49
C ASN A 228 9.73 5.37 6.60
N LYS A 229 10.92 5.43 5.99
CA LYS A 229 11.93 4.36 6.06
C LYS A 229 12.36 4.04 7.49
N ARG A 230 12.48 5.07 8.36
CA ARG A 230 12.93 4.88 9.74
C ARG A 230 11.93 4.03 10.53
N ALA A 231 10.62 4.26 10.34
CA ALA A 231 9.59 3.43 10.97
C ALA A 231 9.67 1.96 10.52
N ILE A 232 9.96 1.71 9.24
CA ILE A 232 10.14 0.35 8.70
C ILE A 232 11.36 -0.32 9.33
N ARG A 233 12.51 0.37 9.39
CA ARG A 233 13.74 -0.16 10.02
C ARG A 233 13.52 -0.44 11.50
N ALA A 234 12.87 0.47 12.21
CA ALA A 234 12.58 0.31 13.63
C ALA A 234 11.64 -0.90 13.90
N ALA A 235 10.59 -1.06 13.11
CA ALA A 235 9.71 -2.24 13.19
C ALA A 235 10.47 -3.54 12.87
N THR A 236 11.40 -3.52 11.92
CA THR A 236 12.27 -4.66 11.59
C THR A 236 13.18 -5.02 12.77
N TYR A 237 13.79 -4.00 13.39
CA TYR A 237 14.59 -4.17 14.60
C TYR A 237 13.79 -4.78 15.75
N ASP A 238 12.57 -4.28 15.99
CA ASP A 238 11.70 -4.79 17.05
C ASP A 238 11.38 -6.29 16.86
N LEU A 239 11.20 -6.72 15.62
CA LEU A 239 10.96 -8.12 15.27
C LEU A 239 12.23 -8.97 15.26
N ALA A 240 13.37 -8.46 14.80
CA ALA A 240 14.62 -9.22 14.73
C ALA A 240 15.25 -9.42 16.11
N LYS A 241 15.18 -8.43 16.98
CA LYS A 241 15.81 -8.44 18.31
C LYS A 241 14.76 -8.61 19.41
N ASN A 242 14.84 -9.70 20.13
CA ASN A 242 13.96 -9.98 21.28
C ASN A 242 14.71 -10.07 22.60
N ASP A 243 15.82 -9.34 22.71
CA ASP A 243 16.61 -9.25 23.92
C ASP A 243 16.15 -8.02 24.72
N PRO A 244 15.70 -8.17 25.98
CA PRO A 244 15.32 -7.03 26.84
C PRO A 244 16.49 -6.07 27.14
N TRP A 245 17.73 -6.54 26.99
CA TRP A 245 18.96 -5.75 27.20
C TRP A 245 19.53 -5.19 25.90
N LYS A 246 18.82 -5.31 24.79
CA LYS A 246 19.28 -4.76 23.51
C LYS A 246 19.43 -3.25 23.58
N GLU A 247 20.40 -2.74 22.84
CA GLU A 247 20.57 -1.30 22.66
C GLU A 247 19.30 -0.69 22.02
N PRO A 248 18.82 0.49 22.46
CA PRO A 248 17.71 1.18 21.83
C PRO A 248 17.96 1.42 20.34
N PHE A 249 16.93 1.26 19.51
CA PHE A 249 17.03 1.47 18.06
C PHE A 249 17.59 2.86 17.70
N GLU A 250 17.27 3.84 18.51
CA GLU A 250 17.66 5.24 18.35
C GLU A 250 19.18 5.47 18.40
N ASN A 251 19.91 4.56 19.06
CA ASN A 251 21.37 4.60 19.20
C ASN A 251 22.10 3.86 18.06
N LEU A 252 21.36 3.17 17.19
CA LEU A 252 21.96 2.40 16.11
C LEU A 252 22.37 3.31 14.94
N PRO A 253 23.35 2.88 14.11
CA PRO A 253 23.72 3.59 12.90
C PRO A 253 22.55 3.89 11.99
N GLU A 254 22.61 5.00 11.25
CA GLU A 254 21.52 5.45 10.37
C GLU A 254 21.07 4.40 9.35
N HIS A 255 21.97 3.53 8.92
CA HIS A 255 21.68 2.46 7.94
C HIS A 255 21.38 1.09 8.56
N ALA A 256 21.31 0.99 9.90
CA ALA A 256 20.98 -0.26 10.56
C ALA A 256 19.61 -0.77 10.08
N PHE A 257 19.49 -2.07 9.78
CA PHE A 257 18.28 -2.71 9.29
C PHE A 257 17.76 -2.20 7.92
N GLU A 258 18.65 -1.73 7.05
CA GLU A 258 18.36 -1.60 5.61
C GLU A 258 18.49 -2.94 4.89
N GLY A 259 19.35 -3.83 5.38
CA GLY A 259 19.44 -5.23 5.03
C GLY A 259 19.25 -6.12 6.26
N ILE A 260 18.80 -7.34 6.07
CA ILE A 260 18.68 -8.38 7.09
C ILE A 260 19.24 -9.69 6.58
N ALA A 261 19.88 -10.46 7.46
CA ALA A 261 20.37 -11.78 7.11
C ALA A 261 19.20 -12.76 6.89
N ASP A 262 19.43 -13.84 6.15
CA ASP A 262 18.38 -14.82 5.82
C ASP A 262 17.74 -15.44 7.06
N TRP A 263 18.53 -15.71 8.10
CA TRP A 263 18.00 -16.24 9.36
C TRP A 263 17.13 -15.21 10.11
N GLU A 264 17.51 -13.92 10.09
CA GLU A 264 16.69 -12.83 10.66
C GLU A 264 15.38 -12.70 9.89
N ARG A 265 15.44 -12.76 8.56
CA ARG A 265 14.27 -12.74 7.69
C ARG A 265 13.28 -13.86 8.03
N LYS A 266 13.76 -15.09 8.19
CA LYS A 266 12.94 -16.23 8.60
C LYS A 266 12.28 -16.01 9.95
N LEU A 267 13.05 -15.53 10.93
CA LEU A 267 12.54 -15.22 12.26
C LEU A 267 11.44 -14.14 12.22
N ILE A 268 11.64 -13.08 11.44
CA ILE A 268 10.64 -12.01 11.24
C ILE A 268 9.37 -12.58 10.59
N GLN A 269 9.52 -13.40 9.55
CA GLN A 269 8.38 -14.03 8.87
C GLN A 269 7.57 -14.92 9.82
N GLU A 270 8.22 -15.72 10.65
CA GLU A 270 7.56 -16.56 11.66
C GLU A 270 6.80 -15.72 12.68
N ARG A 271 7.42 -14.67 13.23
CA ARG A 271 6.81 -13.75 14.19
C ARG A 271 5.62 -13.00 13.60
N VAL A 272 5.75 -12.52 12.37
CA VAL A 272 4.66 -11.83 11.67
C VAL A 272 3.50 -12.77 11.39
N ARG A 273 3.77 -14.02 10.99
CA ARG A 273 2.72 -15.03 10.78
C ARG A 273 2.00 -15.42 12.08
N ALA A 274 2.70 -15.49 13.19
CA ALA A 274 2.10 -15.77 14.50
C ALA A 274 1.07 -14.70 14.95
N LEU A 275 1.18 -13.47 14.43
CA LEU A 275 0.18 -12.40 14.74
C LEU A 275 -1.21 -12.64 14.11
N ARG A 276 -1.40 -13.67 13.30
CA ARG A 276 -2.72 -14.06 12.75
C ARG A 276 -3.56 -14.81 13.75
N GLU A 277 -2.93 -15.50 14.66
CA GLU A 277 -3.55 -16.39 15.65
C GLU A 277 -3.88 -15.65 16.96
N ALA A 278 -3.43 -14.41 17.09
CA ALA A 278 -3.67 -13.54 18.23
C ALA A 278 -4.74 -12.47 17.90
#